data_3c1313d08b3273eed77b26feb8813fd1
#
_entry.id   3c1313d08b3273eed77b26feb8813fd1
#
_cell.length_a   1.000
_cell.length_b   1.000
_cell.length_c   1.000
_cell.angle_alpha   90.00
_cell.angle_beta   90.00
_cell.angle_gamma   90.00
#
_symmetry.space_group_name_H-M   'P 1'
#
loop_
_entity.id
_entity.type
_entity.pdbx_description
1 polymer ?
#
loop_
_entity_poly.entity_id
_entity_poly.type
_entity_poly.pdbx_seq_one_letter_code
_entity_poly.pdbx_strand_id
1 'polypeptide(L)' 'MNRNLYKEKYFIVFYSIDDEELLYMFDNVREICKFQGKELTRTNINLINVEIYRGLKRKTRLVRFLTGEPMKIYIFETEE' A
#
# COMPACT_ATOMS: atom_id res chain seq x y z
N MET A 1 9.38 20.90 -8.99
CA MET A 1 8.79 21.37 -7.77
C MET A 1 8.85 20.29 -6.70
N ASN A 2 9.19 20.70 -5.53
CA ASN A 2 9.29 19.75 -4.43
C ASN A 2 7.93 19.52 -3.81
N ARG A 3 7.60 18.28 -3.70
CA ARG A 3 6.41 17.91 -2.97
C ARG A 3 6.75 17.82 -1.50
N ASN A 4 5.94 18.41 -0.71
CA ASN A 4 6.12 18.29 0.73
C ASN A 4 5.36 17.07 1.20
N LEU A 5 6.06 15.96 1.24
CA LEU A 5 5.43 14.68 1.56
C LEU A 5 4.87 14.63 2.97
N TYR A 6 5.30 15.55 3.81
CA TYR A 6 4.79 15.57 5.19
C TYR A 6 3.42 16.18 5.28
N LYS A 7 3.03 16.97 4.29
CA LYS A 7 1.73 17.62 4.30
C LYS A 7 0.70 16.90 3.48
N GLU A 8 1.14 16.03 2.59
CA GLU A 8 0.22 15.29 1.74
C GLU A 8 -0.19 14.01 2.42
N LYS A 9 -1.43 13.67 2.26
CA LYS A 9 -1.94 12.42 2.77
C LYS A 9 -2.07 11.43 1.65
N TYR A 10 -1.70 10.22 1.95
CA TYR A 10 -1.80 9.12 1.02
C TYR A 10 -2.65 8.04 1.65
N PHE A 11 -3.40 7.37 0.81
CA PHE A 11 -4.09 6.16 1.23
C PHE A 11 -3.64 5.04 0.33
N ILE A 12 -3.24 3.94 0.95
CA ILE A 12 -2.86 2.72 0.24
C ILE A 12 -4.07 1.83 0.31
N VAL A 13 -4.66 1.52 -0.85
CA VAL A 13 -5.91 0.79 -0.88
C VAL A 13 -5.74 -0.50 -1.66
N PHE A 14 -6.52 -1.49 -1.27
CA PHE A 14 -6.48 -2.80 -1.88
C PHE A 14 -7.90 -3.21 -2.26
N TYR A 15 -8.05 -3.58 -3.52
CA TYR A 15 -9.35 -3.97 -4.07
C TYR A 15 -9.33 -5.43 -4.49
N SER A 16 -10.49 -6.05 -4.44
CA SER A 16 -10.65 -7.39 -4.98
C SER A 16 -10.44 -7.34 -6.49
N ILE A 17 -9.99 -8.47 -7.05
CA ILE A 17 -9.72 -8.52 -8.48
C ILE A 17 -10.98 -8.77 -9.31
N ASP A 18 -12.00 -9.32 -8.68
CA ASP A 18 -13.20 -9.71 -9.43
C ASP A 18 -14.15 -8.54 -9.63
N ASP A 19 -14.56 -7.90 -8.55
CA ASP A 19 -15.57 -6.86 -8.62
C ASP A 19 -15.06 -5.53 -8.10
N GLU A 20 -13.74 -5.41 -7.93
CA GLU A 20 -13.08 -4.18 -7.51
C GLU A 20 -13.69 -3.57 -6.27
N GLU A 21 -14.02 -4.43 -5.34
CA GLU A 21 -14.54 -4.01 -4.06
C GLU A 21 -13.40 -3.62 -3.14
N LEU A 22 -13.59 -2.53 -2.40
CA LEU A 22 -12.57 -2.09 -1.46
C LEU A 22 -12.44 -3.10 -0.33
N LEU A 23 -11.24 -3.64 -0.17
CA LEU A 23 -10.98 -4.63 0.87
C LEU A 23 -10.25 -4.02 2.05
N TYR A 24 -9.22 -3.22 1.78
CA TYR A 24 -8.39 -2.64 2.83
C TYR A 24 -7.98 -1.24 2.45
N MET A 25 -7.83 -0.40 3.44
CA MET A 25 -7.30 0.94 3.28
C MET A 25 -6.39 1.26 4.45
N PHE A 26 -5.20 1.75 4.13
CA PHE A 26 -4.20 2.06 5.14
C PHE A 26 -3.71 3.49 4.94
N ASP A 27 -3.44 4.16 6.05
CA ASP A 27 -2.94 5.53 6.00
C ASP A 27 -1.47 5.58 5.59
N ASN A 28 -0.70 4.55 5.91
CA ASN A 28 0.72 4.55 5.62
C ASN A 28 1.26 3.13 5.74
N VAL A 29 2.55 2.99 5.42
CA VAL A 29 3.20 1.68 5.41
C VAL A 29 3.29 1.08 6.81
N ARG A 30 3.43 1.93 7.82
CA ARG A 30 3.50 1.43 9.19
C ARG A 30 2.23 0.69 9.58
N GLU A 31 1.08 1.20 9.12
CA GLU A 31 -0.18 0.55 9.42
C GLU A 31 -0.27 -0.82 8.76
N ILE A 32 0.29 -0.95 7.56
CA ILE A 32 0.36 -2.25 6.91
C ILE A 32 1.22 -3.20 7.73
N CYS A 33 2.36 -2.70 8.20
CA CYS A 33 3.28 -3.51 9.00
C CYS A 33 2.58 -4.02 10.26
N LYS A 34 1.85 -3.14 10.92
CA LYS A 34 1.09 -3.52 12.10
C LYS A 34 0.02 -4.55 11.78
N PHE A 35 -0.66 -4.34 10.68
CA PHE A 35 -1.71 -5.26 10.24
C PHE A 35 -1.15 -6.67 10.06
N GLN A 36 0.06 -6.76 9.54
CA GLN A 36 0.70 -8.05 9.32
C GLN A 36 1.33 -8.62 10.58
N GLY A 37 1.25 -7.90 11.69
CA GLY A 37 1.83 -8.36 12.94
C GLY A 37 3.34 -8.36 12.95
N LYS A 38 3.95 -7.53 12.12
CA LYS A 38 5.39 -7.45 12.02
C LYS A 38 5.93 -6.31 12.86
N GLU A 39 7.16 -6.47 13.30
CA GLU A 39 7.84 -5.44 14.05
C GLU A 39 8.08 -4.23 13.16
N LEU A 40 7.97 -3.03 13.74
CA LEU A 40 8.17 -1.79 12.99
C LEU A 40 9.65 -1.48 12.86
N THR A 41 10.36 -2.33 12.15
CA THR A 41 11.78 -2.13 11.87
C THR A 41 11.95 -1.51 10.51
N ARG A 42 13.11 -0.88 10.30
CA ARG A 42 13.42 -0.32 8.99
C ARG A 42 13.36 -1.39 7.91
N THR A 43 13.88 -2.57 8.23
CA THR A 43 13.90 -3.66 7.26
C THR A 43 12.49 -4.06 6.84
N ASN A 44 11.61 -4.25 7.80
CA ASN A 44 10.24 -4.66 7.49
C ASN A 44 9.51 -3.57 6.72
N ILE A 45 9.71 -2.31 7.13
CA ILE A 45 9.09 -1.18 6.42
C ILE A 45 9.58 -1.13 4.98
N ASN A 46 10.88 -1.30 4.78
CA ASN A 46 11.46 -1.25 3.44
C ASN A 46 10.95 -2.39 2.56
N LEU A 47 10.80 -3.58 3.13
CA LEU A 47 10.29 -4.70 2.35
C LEU A 47 8.87 -4.45 1.87
N ILE A 48 8.06 -3.86 2.74
CA ILE A 48 6.69 -3.53 2.36
C ILE A 48 6.70 -2.45 1.27
N ASN A 49 7.56 -1.44 1.42
CA ASN A 49 7.68 -0.40 0.41
C ASN A 49 8.04 -0.97 -0.95
N VAL A 50 8.95 -1.92 -0.97
CA VAL A 50 9.37 -2.55 -2.23
C VAL A 50 8.20 -3.26 -2.87
N GLU A 51 7.41 -3.98 -2.09
CA GLU A 51 6.27 -4.70 -2.62
C GLU A 51 5.21 -3.75 -3.17
N ILE A 52 4.96 -2.65 -2.45
CA ILE A 52 4.02 -1.64 -2.92
C ILE A 52 4.50 -1.07 -4.25
N TYR A 53 5.77 -0.70 -4.30
CA TYR A 53 6.34 -0.09 -5.49
C TYR A 53 6.24 -1.01 -6.69
N ARG A 54 6.56 -2.28 -6.50
CA ARG A 54 6.46 -3.26 -7.56
C ARG A 54 5.04 -3.42 -8.06
N GLY A 55 4.10 -3.45 -7.12
CA GLY A 55 2.70 -3.59 -7.49
C GLY A 55 2.20 -2.41 -8.30
N LEU A 56 2.59 -1.21 -7.90
CA LEU A 56 2.15 -0.01 -8.59
C LEU A 56 2.71 0.08 -10.00
N LYS A 57 3.84 -0.54 -10.26
CA LYS A 57 4.44 -0.52 -11.59
C LYS A 57 3.85 -1.56 -12.52
N ARG A 58 3.16 -2.54 -12.00
CA ARG A 58 2.55 -3.56 -12.84
C ARG A 58 1.31 -3.01 -13.51
N LYS A 59 1.08 -3.43 -14.75
CA LYS A 59 -0.14 -3.04 -15.43
C LYS A 59 -1.37 -3.59 -14.75
N THR A 60 -1.25 -4.77 -14.19
CA THR A 60 -2.37 -5.42 -13.50
C THR A 60 -2.58 -4.90 -12.10
N ARG A 61 -1.57 -4.25 -11.52
CA ARG A 61 -1.60 -3.78 -10.14
C ARG A 61 -1.79 -4.89 -9.13
N LEU A 62 -1.52 -6.13 -9.50
CA LEU A 62 -1.75 -7.26 -8.62
C LEU A 62 -0.60 -7.45 -7.64
N VAL A 63 -0.95 -7.61 -6.39
CA VAL A 63 0.00 -7.92 -5.32
C VAL A 63 -0.57 -9.01 -4.44
N ARG A 64 0.31 -9.73 -3.77
CA ARG A 64 -0.10 -10.79 -2.85
C ARG A 64 0.49 -10.61 -1.47
N PHE A 65 1.32 -9.60 -1.28
CA PHE A 65 2.12 -9.51 -0.06
C PHE A 65 1.28 -9.22 1.19
N LEU A 66 0.09 -8.65 1.01
CA LEU A 66 -0.69 -8.23 2.18
C LEU A 66 -1.20 -9.42 2.97
N THR A 67 -1.90 -10.33 2.31
CA THR A 67 -2.53 -11.47 2.98
C THR A 67 -2.19 -12.80 2.32
N GLY A 68 -1.45 -12.78 1.22
CA GLY A 68 -1.22 -13.97 0.41
C GLY A 68 -2.23 -14.13 -0.70
N GLU A 69 -3.34 -13.42 -0.64
CA GLU A 69 -4.35 -13.44 -1.68
C GLU A 69 -4.07 -12.33 -2.68
N PRO A 70 -4.36 -12.56 -3.97
CA PRO A 70 -4.12 -11.51 -4.96
C PRO A 70 -5.14 -10.37 -4.81
N MET A 71 -4.64 -9.17 -4.87
CA MET A 71 -5.45 -7.96 -4.77
C MET A 71 -4.84 -6.90 -5.67
N LYS A 72 -5.66 -5.92 -6.05
CA LYS A 72 -5.17 -4.77 -6.80
C LYS A 72 -4.82 -3.66 -5.84
N ILE A 73 -3.65 -3.06 -6.04
CA ILE A 73 -3.17 -2.01 -5.16
C ILE A 73 -3.20 -0.67 -5.87
N TYR A 74 -3.62 0.36 -5.14
CA TYR A 74 -3.63 1.74 -5.63
C TYR A 74 -3.20 2.65 -4.51
N ILE A 75 -2.66 3.81 -4.89
CA ILE A 75 -2.36 4.87 -3.94
C ILE A 75 -3.15 6.09 -4.35
N PHE A 76 -3.86 6.65 -3.40
CA PHE A 76 -4.60 7.89 -3.61
C PHE A 76 -3.99 8.97 -2.75
N GLU A 77 -3.84 10.16 -3.34
CA GLU A 77 -3.39 11.33 -2.63
C GLU A 77 -4.57 12.21 -2.32
N THR A 78 -4.56 12.79 -1.14
CA THR A 78 -5.53 13.82 -0.81
C THR A 78 -4.78 15.11 -0.58
N GLU A 79 -5.36 16.20 -1.04
CA GLU A 79 -4.81 17.52 -0.79
C GLU A 79 -5.56 18.17 0.36
N GLU A 80 -4.79 18.85 1.18
CA GLU A 80 -5.37 19.59 2.30
C GLU A 80 -6.00 20.87 1.84
#